data_b2c1233dffa2d9efdeebb7cd762af1b1
#
_entry.id   b2c1233dffa2d9efdeebb7cd762af1b1
#
_cell.length_a   1.000
_cell.length_b   1.000
_cell.length_c   1.000
_cell.angle_alpha   90.00
_cell.angle_beta   90.00
_cell.angle_gamma   90.00
#
_symmetry.space_group_name_H-M   'P 1'
#
loop_
_entity.id
_entity.type
_entity.pdbx_description
1 polymer ?
#
loop_
_entity_poly.entity_id
_entity_poly.type
_entity_poly.pdbx_seq_one_letter_code
_entity_poly.pdbx_strand_id
1 'polypeptide(L)'
;MKKPVALIIMDGFGESKNTDGNAIASSNTPNLDKIMNEYPHTLIQASGLDVGLPDGQMGNSEVGHTNIGAGRIVYQDLTRVSKAIEDGDFFTNEVLLKAMENAKEHSLHLMGLLSNGGVHSHIDHLKALVKMAKENGVENVFVHAFTDGRDVDPRSALEFIEDVENYMKEVGVGKIASVSGRYYAMDRDKRWERVQLAYDAMVNGKGNTATSAKEAIEKSYADDKNDEFVVPTVIVEDGKPLGLIKEGDSIVFGNFRPDRAREITRAIVDTDFAGFERPNMNTYILRMFNYIWCNYKKCKCSI
;
A
#
# COMPACT_ATOMS: atom_id res chain seq x y z
N MET A 1 7.26 -11.37 49.60
CA MET A 1 7.67 -11.92 48.27
C MET A 1 6.53 -11.69 47.29
N LYS A 2 6.82 -11.18 46.10
CA LYS A 2 5.83 -11.07 45.03
C LYS A 2 5.50 -12.50 44.54
N LYS A 3 4.22 -12.85 44.48
CA LYS A 3 3.81 -14.15 43.95
C LYS A 3 3.99 -14.12 42.41
N PRO A 4 4.55 -15.17 41.80
CA PRO A 4 4.66 -15.24 40.36
C PRO A 4 3.26 -15.37 39.72
N VAL A 5 3.10 -14.77 38.52
CA VAL A 5 1.93 -14.94 37.69
C VAL A 5 2.38 -15.62 36.39
N ALA A 6 1.64 -16.64 35.96
CA ALA A 6 1.89 -17.32 34.70
C ALA A 6 0.75 -17.03 33.72
N LEU A 7 1.09 -16.65 32.52
CA LEU A 7 0.18 -16.57 31.37
C LEU A 7 0.44 -17.79 30.48
N ILE A 8 -0.58 -18.60 30.26
CA ILE A 8 -0.50 -19.80 29.40
C ILE A 8 -1.37 -19.55 28.19
N ILE A 9 -0.76 -19.50 27.01
CA ILE A 9 -1.44 -19.29 25.72
C ILE A 9 -1.53 -20.63 25.00
N MET A 10 -2.74 -21.10 24.77
CA MET A 10 -3.02 -22.29 23.96
C MET A 10 -3.36 -21.81 22.55
N ASP A 11 -2.34 -21.57 21.73
CA ASP A 11 -2.48 -21.04 20.39
C ASP A 11 -3.28 -22.01 19.49
N GLY A 12 -4.28 -21.48 18.77
CA GLY A 12 -5.20 -22.28 17.96
C GLY A 12 -6.32 -22.99 18.73
N PHE A 13 -6.40 -22.84 20.06
CA PHE A 13 -7.45 -23.44 20.89
C PHE A 13 -8.70 -22.52 20.87
N GLY A 14 -9.58 -22.72 19.86
CA GLY A 14 -10.79 -21.92 19.69
C GLY A 14 -12.05 -22.57 20.31
N GLU A 15 -13.03 -21.73 20.62
CA GLU A 15 -14.34 -22.16 21.10
C GLU A 15 -15.30 -22.40 19.91
N SER A 16 -15.90 -23.57 19.82
CA SER A 16 -16.94 -23.89 18.86
C SER A 16 -17.89 -24.97 19.39
N LYS A 17 -19.16 -24.76 19.12
CA LYS A 17 -20.22 -25.79 19.44
C LYS A 17 -20.29 -26.90 18.41
N ASN A 18 -19.67 -26.74 17.25
CA ASN A 18 -19.62 -27.77 16.24
C ASN A 18 -18.65 -28.87 16.68
N THR A 19 -19.11 -30.12 16.68
CA THR A 19 -18.32 -31.32 17.04
C THR A 19 -17.71 -32.02 15.83
N ASP A 20 -18.22 -31.76 14.63
CA ASP A 20 -17.70 -32.37 13.41
C ASP A 20 -16.37 -31.72 13.02
N GLY A 21 -15.33 -32.55 12.89
CA GLY A 21 -13.97 -32.08 12.63
C GLY A 21 -13.31 -31.29 13.79
N ASN A 22 -13.94 -31.21 14.96
CA ASN A 22 -13.46 -30.46 16.11
C ASN A 22 -12.77 -31.35 17.14
N ALA A 23 -11.44 -31.43 17.05
CA ALA A 23 -10.64 -32.24 17.96
C ALA A 23 -10.74 -31.78 19.43
N ILE A 24 -10.94 -30.48 19.68
CA ILE A 24 -11.09 -29.93 21.04
C ILE A 24 -12.38 -30.42 21.66
N ALA A 25 -13.51 -30.26 20.97
CA ALA A 25 -14.83 -30.69 21.46
C ALA A 25 -14.94 -32.23 21.61
N SER A 26 -14.13 -32.97 20.85
CA SER A 26 -14.11 -34.46 20.90
C SER A 26 -13.11 -35.01 21.92
N SER A 27 -12.28 -34.15 22.51
CA SER A 27 -11.25 -34.58 23.46
C SER A 27 -11.81 -34.73 24.88
N ASN A 28 -11.19 -35.62 25.67
CA ASN A 28 -11.47 -35.73 27.10
C ASN A 28 -10.55 -34.72 27.85
N THR A 29 -11.12 -33.61 28.29
CA THR A 29 -10.38 -32.47 28.89
C THR A 29 -10.84 -32.16 30.32
N PRO A 30 -10.85 -33.12 31.27
CA PRO A 30 -11.50 -32.92 32.57
C PRO A 30 -10.96 -31.78 33.41
N ASN A 31 -9.67 -31.43 33.26
CA ASN A 31 -9.07 -30.30 33.98
C ASN A 31 -9.46 -28.96 33.36
N LEU A 32 -9.51 -28.86 32.02
CA LEU A 32 -9.99 -27.65 31.36
C LEU A 32 -11.48 -27.46 31.62
N ASP A 33 -12.28 -28.49 31.52
CA ASP A 33 -13.70 -28.47 31.83
C ASP A 33 -13.96 -27.95 33.24
N LYS A 34 -13.17 -28.43 34.20
CA LYS A 34 -13.24 -27.96 35.59
C LYS A 34 -12.89 -26.49 35.70
N ILE A 35 -11.83 -26.04 35.05
CA ILE A 35 -11.40 -24.62 35.06
C ILE A 35 -12.51 -23.74 34.47
N MET A 36 -13.08 -24.13 33.31
CA MET A 36 -14.14 -23.39 32.66
C MET A 36 -15.42 -23.30 33.47
N ASN A 37 -15.70 -24.33 34.31
CA ASN A 37 -16.90 -24.36 35.15
C ASN A 37 -16.74 -23.63 36.50
N GLU A 38 -15.55 -23.65 37.09
CA GLU A 38 -15.32 -23.19 38.46
C GLU A 38 -14.68 -21.79 38.54
N TYR A 39 -14.02 -21.28 37.46
CA TYR A 39 -13.31 -20.03 37.47
C TYR A 39 -13.91 -19.01 36.50
N PRO A 40 -13.72 -17.69 36.76
CA PRO A 40 -14.15 -16.65 35.83
C PRO A 40 -13.50 -16.82 34.45
N HIS A 41 -14.30 -16.78 33.41
CA HIS A 41 -13.85 -16.85 32.03
C HIS A 41 -14.67 -15.91 31.14
N THR A 42 -14.13 -15.56 30.00
CA THR A 42 -14.79 -14.77 28.96
C THR A 42 -14.30 -15.20 27.58
N LEU A 43 -15.11 -14.92 26.56
CA LEU A 43 -14.72 -15.11 25.17
C LEU A 43 -14.21 -13.80 24.60
N ILE A 44 -13.20 -13.87 23.77
CA ILE A 44 -12.66 -12.76 23.00
C ILE A 44 -12.75 -13.09 21.51
N GLN A 45 -12.82 -12.06 20.68
CA GLN A 45 -12.80 -12.22 19.24
C GLN A 45 -11.39 -12.61 18.76
N ALA A 46 -11.33 -13.40 17.68
CA ALA A 46 -10.09 -13.89 17.11
C ALA A 46 -9.91 -13.53 15.62
N SER A 47 -10.76 -12.63 15.09
CA SER A 47 -10.76 -12.26 13.66
C SER A 47 -11.19 -10.80 13.47
N GLY A 48 -10.96 -10.27 12.28
CA GLY A 48 -11.46 -8.98 11.85
C GLY A 48 -10.93 -7.79 12.67
N LEU A 49 -11.72 -6.73 12.74
CA LEU A 49 -11.35 -5.46 13.38
C LEU A 49 -11.01 -5.60 14.87
N ASP A 50 -11.63 -6.54 15.56
CA ASP A 50 -11.38 -6.82 16.98
C ASP A 50 -9.95 -7.29 17.28
N VAL A 51 -9.23 -7.75 16.26
CA VAL A 51 -7.82 -8.13 16.37
C VAL A 51 -6.90 -7.27 15.48
N GLY A 52 -7.43 -6.21 14.87
CA GLY A 52 -6.65 -5.26 14.07
C GLY A 52 -6.46 -5.66 12.61
N LEU A 53 -7.26 -6.60 12.11
CA LEU A 53 -7.29 -7.04 10.71
C LEU A 53 -8.51 -6.48 9.98
N PRO A 54 -8.54 -6.51 8.64
CA PRO A 54 -9.75 -6.22 7.88
C PRO A 54 -10.94 -7.09 8.31
N ASP A 55 -12.15 -6.57 8.16
CA ASP A 55 -13.36 -7.31 8.48
C ASP A 55 -13.43 -8.65 7.71
N GLY A 56 -13.90 -9.69 8.39
CA GLY A 56 -13.96 -11.06 7.83
C GLY A 56 -12.62 -11.79 7.71
N GLN A 57 -11.50 -11.16 7.96
CA GLN A 57 -10.19 -11.83 7.93
C GLN A 57 -9.93 -12.59 9.21
N MET A 58 -9.59 -13.88 9.08
CA MET A 58 -9.22 -14.75 10.20
C MET A 58 -7.92 -14.28 10.84
N GLY A 59 -7.86 -14.26 12.18
CA GLY A 59 -6.67 -13.96 12.95
C GLY A 59 -5.56 -14.99 12.76
N ASN A 60 -4.38 -14.62 13.26
CA ASN A 60 -3.20 -15.47 13.26
C ASN A 60 -2.39 -15.26 14.55
N SER A 61 -1.39 -16.11 14.75
CA SER A 61 -0.56 -16.10 15.97
C SER A 61 0.15 -14.75 16.19
N GLU A 62 0.71 -14.15 15.14
CA GLU A 62 1.43 -12.86 15.24
C GLU A 62 0.52 -11.75 15.77
N VAL A 63 -0.65 -11.61 15.17
CA VAL A 63 -1.64 -10.59 15.55
C VAL A 63 -2.15 -10.83 16.97
N GLY A 64 -2.50 -12.07 17.32
CA GLY A 64 -2.98 -12.42 18.66
C GLY A 64 -1.96 -12.14 19.76
N HIS A 65 -0.72 -12.58 19.59
CA HIS A 65 0.35 -12.33 20.56
C HIS A 65 0.70 -10.83 20.64
N THR A 66 0.66 -10.10 19.52
CA THR A 66 0.87 -8.64 19.51
C THR A 66 -0.18 -7.92 20.35
N ASN A 67 -1.46 -8.27 20.18
CA ASN A 67 -2.57 -7.65 20.94
C ASN A 67 -2.49 -8.00 22.43
N ILE A 68 -2.19 -9.26 22.79
CA ILE A 68 -1.98 -9.68 24.18
C ILE A 68 -0.82 -8.91 24.80
N GLY A 69 0.32 -8.80 24.10
CA GLY A 69 1.50 -8.09 24.59
C GLY A 69 1.29 -6.59 24.73
N ALA A 70 0.51 -5.98 23.83
CA ALA A 70 0.19 -4.56 23.86
C ALA A 70 -0.92 -4.19 24.86
N GLY A 71 -1.75 -5.17 25.27
CA GLY A 71 -2.94 -4.92 26.10
C GLY A 71 -4.02 -4.09 25.40
N ARG A 72 -4.02 -4.05 24.07
CA ARG A 72 -4.97 -3.33 23.23
C ARG A 72 -4.99 -3.91 21.81
N ILE A 73 -5.99 -3.56 21.03
CA ILE A 73 -6.01 -3.85 19.60
C ILE A 73 -4.89 -3.06 18.91
N VAL A 74 -4.05 -3.78 18.15
CA VAL A 74 -3.00 -3.21 17.30
C VAL A 74 -3.43 -3.40 15.85
N TYR A 75 -3.95 -2.34 15.24
CA TYR A 75 -4.35 -2.39 13.83
C TYR A 75 -3.14 -2.61 12.92
N GLN A 76 -3.25 -3.57 12.02
CA GLN A 76 -2.29 -3.78 10.94
C GLN A 76 -2.31 -2.59 9.97
N ASP A 77 -1.24 -2.40 9.20
CA ASP A 77 -1.06 -1.19 8.38
C ASP A 77 -2.24 -0.92 7.44
N LEU A 78 -2.74 -1.95 6.73
CA LEU A 78 -3.92 -1.84 5.88
C LEU A 78 -5.13 -1.31 6.66
N THR A 79 -5.51 -2.01 7.72
CA THR A 79 -6.69 -1.68 8.54
C THR A 79 -6.58 -0.29 9.15
N ARG A 80 -5.37 0.08 9.58
CA ARG A 80 -5.15 1.37 10.21
C ARG A 80 -5.29 2.54 9.25
N VAL A 81 -4.75 2.42 8.02
CA VAL A 81 -4.93 3.47 7.01
C VAL A 81 -6.39 3.55 6.58
N SER A 82 -7.05 2.39 6.36
CA SER A 82 -8.47 2.36 6.01
C SER A 82 -9.34 3.00 7.10
N LYS A 83 -9.06 2.68 8.37
CA LYS A 83 -9.78 3.28 9.50
C LYS A 83 -9.52 4.79 9.61
N ALA A 84 -8.28 5.25 9.41
CA ALA A 84 -7.98 6.68 9.42
C ALA A 84 -8.72 7.45 8.31
N ILE A 85 -8.94 6.81 7.15
CA ILE A 85 -9.75 7.38 6.06
C ILE A 85 -11.23 7.46 6.48
N GLU A 86 -11.75 6.39 7.06
CA GLU A 86 -13.14 6.30 7.53
C GLU A 86 -13.43 7.33 8.66
N ASP A 87 -12.54 7.43 9.65
CA ASP A 87 -12.66 8.35 10.79
C ASP A 87 -12.38 9.81 10.39
N GLY A 88 -11.77 10.06 9.23
CA GLY A 88 -11.40 11.39 8.75
C GLY A 88 -10.02 11.88 9.15
N ASP A 89 -9.32 11.19 10.04
CA ASP A 89 -7.99 11.54 10.54
C ASP A 89 -6.93 11.58 9.42
N PHE A 90 -7.13 10.76 8.38
CA PHE A 90 -6.29 10.76 7.20
C PHE A 90 -6.20 12.14 6.54
N PHE A 91 -7.33 12.84 6.43
CA PHE A 91 -7.46 14.13 5.74
C PHE A 91 -6.92 15.31 6.57
N THR A 92 -6.65 15.08 7.85
CA THR A 92 -6.07 16.07 8.76
C THR A 92 -4.58 15.84 9.04
N ASN A 93 -3.99 14.82 8.41
CA ASN A 93 -2.58 14.48 8.62
C ASN A 93 -1.65 15.60 8.13
N GLU A 94 -0.92 16.23 9.05
CA GLU A 94 -0.07 17.39 8.78
C GLU A 94 1.01 17.14 7.72
N VAL A 95 1.51 15.92 7.61
CA VAL A 95 2.58 15.60 6.67
C VAL A 95 2.03 15.51 5.25
N LEU A 96 0.85 14.91 5.09
CA LEU A 96 0.12 14.92 3.81
C LEU A 96 -0.32 16.33 3.42
N LEU A 97 -0.85 17.10 4.36
CA LEU A 97 -1.25 18.49 4.10
C LEU A 97 -0.07 19.34 3.62
N LYS A 98 1.13 19.15 4.15
CA LYS A 98 2.35 19.82 3.64
C LYS A 98 2.71 19.42 2.21
N ALA A 99 2.49 18.16 1.83
CA ALA A 99 2.69 17.75 0.44
C ALA A 99 1.65 18.35 -0.49
N MET A 100 0.38 18.44 -0.05
CA MET A 100 -0.68 19.10 -0.82
C MET A 100 -0.39 20.58 -0.98
N GLU A 101 0.06 21.27 0.09
CA GLU A 101 0.41 22.69 0.03
C GLU A 101 1.55 22.94 -0.96
N ASN A 102 2.63 22.18 -0.92
CA ASN A 102 3.71 22.27 -1.90
C ASN A 102 3.22 22.02 -3.34
N ALA A 103 2.30 21.08 -3.51
CA ALA A 103 1.77 20.70 -4.83
C ALA A 103 0.85 21.77 -5.46
N LYS A 104 0.41 22.78 -4.72
CA LYS A 104 -0.35 23.90 -5.31
C LYS A 104 0.50 24.75 -6.28
N GLU A 105 1.80 24.85 -5.99
CA GLU A 105 2.76 25.59 -6.85
C GLU A 105 3.50 24.65 -7.80
N HIS A 106 3.38 23.33 -7.60
CA HIS A 106 4.07 22.27 -8.33
C HIS A 106 3.05 21.21 -8.79
N SER A 107 3.52 19.98 -8.97
CA SER A 107 2.64 18.83 -9.23
C SER A 107 2.62 17.86 -8.07
N LEU A 108 1.51 17.14 -7.90
CA LEU A 108 1.39 15.99 -7.03
C LEU A 108 1.50 14.70 -7.84
N HIS A 109 2.47 13.87 -7.52
CA HIS A 109 2.63 12.55 -8.08
C HIS A 109 2.24 11.48 -7.06
N LEU A 110 1.23 10.70 -7.39
CA LEU A 110 0.79 9.55 -6.58
C LEU A 110 1.31 8.29 -7.26
N MET A 111 2.09 7.48 -6.55
CA MET A 111 2.59 6.23 -7.10
C MET A 111 2.36 5.06 -6.15
N GLY A 112 2.14 3.88 -6.67
CA GLY A 112 1.93 2.68 -5.88
C GLY A 112 1.27 1.55 -6.64
N LEU A 113 1.18 0.39 -5.96
CA LEU A 113 0.53 -0.78 -6.50
C LEU A 113 -0.98 -0.55 -6.58
N LEU A 114 -1.54 -0.68 -7.76
CA LEU A 114 -2.93 -0.42 -8.05
C LEU A 114 -3.73 -1.72 -8.04
N SER A 115 -4.19 -2.14 -6.88
CA SER A 115 -5.06 -3.30 -6.69
C SER A 115 -5.80 -3.23 -5.35
N ASN A 116 -6.73 -4.12 -5.13
CA ASN A 116 -7.43 -4.34 -3.87
C ASN A 116 -6.86 -5.52 -3.05
N GLY A 117 -5.72 -6.07 -3.44
CA GLY A 117 -5.11 -7.23 -2.78
C GLY A 117 -4.68 -7.00 -1.33
N GLY A 118 -4.46 -5.74 -0.93
CA GLY A 118 -4.20 -5.38 0.47
C GLY A 118 -2.89 -5.89 1.06
N VAL A 119 -1.93 -6.33 0.23
CA VAL A 119 -0.63 -6.84 0.69
C VAL A 119 0.43 -5.74 0.77
N HIS A 120 0.47 -4.84 -0.19
CA HIS A 120 1.42 -3.73 -0.27
C HIS A 120 0.76 -2.37 -0.21
N SER A 121 -0.43 -2.26 -0.78
CA SER A 121 -1.25 -1.06 -0.92
C SER A 121 -2.72 -1.44 -1.01
N HIS A 122 -3.58 -0.45 -1.09
CA HIS A 122 -5.00 -0.65 -1.42
C HIS A 122 -5.48 0.50 -2.31
N ILE A 123 -6.29 0.19 -3.31
CA ILE A 123 -6.80 1.16 -4.29
C ILE A 123 -7.58 2.29 -3.61
N ASP A 124 -8.34 2.00 -2.55
CA ASP A 124 -9.11 3.00 -1.82
C ASP A 124 -8.22 4.03 -1.10
N HIS A 125 -6.99 3.64 -0.72
CA HIS A 125 -6.03 4.57 -0.14
C HIS A 125 -5.53 5.57 -1.20
N LEU A 126 -5.33 5.12 -2.45
CA LEU A 126 -5.01 5.99 -3.58
C LEU A 126 -6.15 6.96 -3.87
N LYS A 127 -7.40 6.46 -3.90
CA LYS A 127 -8.60 7.30 -4.07
C LYS A 127 -8.72 8.35 -2.98
N ALA A 128 -8.43 8.00 -1.72
CA ALA A 128 -8.40 8.95 -0.61
C ALA A 128 -7.35 10.06 -0.81
N LEU A 129 -6.17 9.74 -1.36
CA LEU A 129 -5.16 10.74 -1.71
C LEU A 129 -5.64 11.68 -2.83
N VAL A 130 -6.31 11.16 -3.86
CA VAL A 130 -6.91 11.97 -4.93
C VAL A 130 -7.98 12.91 -4.37
N LYS A 131 -8.87 12.39 -3.50
CA LYS A 131 -9.88 13.20 -2.80
C LYS A 131 -9.22 14.30 -1.99
N MET A 132 -8.21 13.97 -1.19
CA MET A 132 -7.48 14.94 -0.38
C MET A 132 -6.81 16.03 -1.23
N ALA A 133 -6.23 15.68 -2.39
CA ALA A 133 -5.67 16.64 -3.32
C ALA A 133 -6.73 17.63 -3.82
N LYS A 134 -7.91 17.14 -4.21
CA LYS A 134 -9.04 17.99 -4.62
C LYS A 134 -9.49 18.94 -3.53
N GLU A 135 -9.70 18.41 -2.31
CA GLU A 135 -10.15 19.20 -1.16
C GLU A 135 -9.17 20.29 -0.76
N ASN A 136 -7.88 20.09 -1.06
CA ASN A 136 -6.82 21.08 -0.82
C ASN A 136 -6.51 21.97 -2.03
N GLY A 137 -7.26 21.88 -3.13
CA GLY A 137 -7.10 22.76 -4.30
C GLY A 137 -5.86 22.45 -5.16
N VAL A 138 -5.36 21.21 -5.14
CA VAL A 138 -4.28 20.79 -6.02
C VAL A 138 -4.85 20.47 -7.41
N GLU A 139 -4.37 21.16 -8.44
CA GLU A 139 -4.88 21.04 -9.81
C GLU A 139 -4.12 19.98 -10.63
N ASN A 140 -2.79 19.90 -10.44
CA ASN A 140 -1.92 19.01 -11.18
C ASN A 140 -1.64 17.73 -10.40
N VAL A 141 -2.49 16.71 -10.57
CA VAL A 141 -2.37 15.40 -9.91
C VAL A 141 -2.12 14.33 -10.96
N PHE A 142 -1.00 13.61 -10.82
CA PHE A 142 -0.59 12.56 -11.73
C PHE A 142 -0.43 11.23 -10.98
N VAL A 143 -1.02 10.16 -11.52
CA VAL A 143 -0.92 8.81 -10.99
C VAL A 143 0.08 8.00 -11.81
N HIS A 144 1.07 7.42 -11.14
CA HIS A 144 1.96 6.41 -11.70
C HIS A 144 1.48 5.04 -11.19
N ALA A 145 0.68 4.36 -12.02
CA ALA A 145 0.02 3.12 -11.67
C ALA A 145 0.99 1.94 -11.79
N PHE A 146 1.24 1.24 -10.68
CA PHE A 146 1.95 -0.04 -10.72
C PHE A 146 0.94 -1.17 -10.75
N THR A 147 1.00 -2.02 -11.79
CA THR A 147 0.06 -3.14 -11.96
C THR A 147 0.52 -4.36 -11.18
N ASP A 148 -0.43 -5.14 -10.65
CA ASP A 148 -0.19 -6.20 -9.67
C ASP A 148 -0.03 -7.58 -10.34
N GLY A 149 -1.10 -8.29 -10.58
CA GLY A 149 -1.12 -9.62 -11.18
C GLY A 149 -0.47 -10.74 -10.37
N ARG A 150 -0.18 -10.49 -9.07
CA ARG A 150 0.43 -11.45 -8.15
C ARG A 150 -0.34 -11.63 -6.85
N ASP A 151 -0.80 -10.51 -6.26
CA ASP A 151 -1.62 -10.53 -5.06
C ASP A 151 -3.12 -10.54 -5.41
N VAL A 152 -3.44 -10.33 -6.70
CA VAL A 152 -4.75 -10.43 -7.34
C VAL A 152 -4.63 -11.21 -8.65
N ASP A 153 -5.75 -11.40 -9.37
CA ASP A 153 -5.75 -12.11 -10.66
C ASP A 153 -4.72 -11.51 -11.64
N PRO A 154 -3.98 -12.36 -12.39
CA PRO A 154 -2.92 -11.94 -13.30
C PRO A 154 -3.32 -10.97 -14.42
N ARG A 155 -4.62 -10.85 -14.72
CA ARG A 155 -5.16 -9.99 -15.78
C ARG A 155 -6.36 -9.18 -15.28
N SER A 156 -6.23 -8.52 -14.15
CA SER A 156 -7.24 -7.67 -13.51
C SER A 156 -6.94 -6.16 -13.60
N ALA A 157 -5.79 -5.75 -14.15
CA ALA A 157 -5.37 -4.36 -14.15
C ALA A 157 -6.35 -3.42 -14.87
N LEU A 158 -7.04 -3.88 -15.92
CA LEU A 158 -8.03 -3.06 -16.62
C LEU A 158 -9.17 -2.61 -15.71
N GLU A 159 -9.66 -3.49 -14.84
CA GLU A 159 -10.70 -3.17 -13.87
C GLU A 159 -10.26 -2.08 -12.90
N PHE A 160 -9.05 -2.20 -12.35
CA PHE A 160 -8.51 -1.22 -11.41
C PHE A 160 -8.16 0.12 -12.07
N ILE A 161 -7.67 0.10 -13.31
CA ILE A 161 -7.43 1.32 -14.11
C ILE A 161 -8.75 2.05 -14.33
N GLU A 162 -9.77 1.35 -14.81
CA GLU A 162 -11.09 1.93 -15.08
C GLU A 162 -11.73 2.51 -13.80
N ASP A 163 -11.62 1.79 -12.69
CA ASP A 163 -12.15 2.23 -11.40
C ASP A 163 -11.49 3.54 -10.92
N VAL A 164 -10.16 3.64 -11.01
CA VAL A 164 -9.45 4.88 -10.60
C VAL A 164 -9.69 6.01 -11.57
N GLU A 165 -9.72 5.77 -12.89
CA GLU A 165 -10.00 6.81 -13.88
C GLU A 165 -11.43 7.37 -13.72
N ASN A 166 -12.42 6.51 -13.48
CA ASN A 166 -13.79 6.93 -13.21
C ASN A 166 -13.87 7.76 -11.93
N TYR A 167 -13.19 7.33 -10.86
CA TYR A 167 -13.14 8.08 -9.62
C TYR A 167 -12.47 9.46 -9.80
N MET A 168 -11.33 9.54 -10.49
CA MET A 168 -10.66 10.82 -10.78
C MET A 168 -11.52 11.75 -11.61
N LYS A 169 -12.29 11.19 -12.57
CA LYS A 169 -13.25 11.95 -13.38
C LYS A 169 -14.42 12.49 -12.54
N GLU A 170 -14.94 11.69 -11.60
CA GLU A 170 -16.00 12.08 -10.68
C GLU A 170 -15.53 13.21 -9.75
N VAL A 171 -14.37 13.06 -9.15
CA VAL A 171 -13.75 14.06 -8.26
C VAL A 171 -13.31 15.31 -9.02
N GLY A 172 -13.03 15.18 -10.31
CA GLY A 172 -12.64 16.26 -11.19
C GLY A 172 -11.17 16.67 -11.05
N VAL A 173 -10.29 15.75 -10.66
CA VAL A 173 -8.84 15.96 -10.61
C VAL A 173 -8.10 14.62 -10.75
N GLY A 174 -6.93 14.68 -11.39
CA GLY A 174 -6.02 13.55 -11.57
C GLY A 174 -6.07 12.93 -12.96
N LYS A 175 -4.92 12.43 -13.41
CA LYS A 175 -4.72 11.68 -14.65
C LYS A 175 -3.67 10.60 -14.41
N ILE A 176 -3.80 9.44 -15.06
CA ILE A 176 -2.72 8.44 -15.05
C ILE A 176 -1.64 8.90 -16.02
N ALA A 177 -0.41 9.06 -15.54
CA ALA A 177 0.73 9.55 -16.30
C ALA A 177 1.66 8.43 -16.78
N SER A 178 1.72 7.32 -16.05
CA SER A 178 2.46 6.13 -16.47
C SER A 178 1.87 4.86 -15.90
N VAL A 179 2.13 3.73 -16.58
CA VAL A 179 1.77 2.39 -16.13
C VAL A 179 3.02 1.52 -16.16
N SER A 180 3.25 0.75 -15.09
CA SER A 180 4.40 -0.16 -14.98
C SER A 180 4.03 -1.40 -14.19
N GLY A 181 4.37 -2.59 -14.68
CA GLY A 181 4.24 -3.80 -13.90
C GLY A 181 5.12 -3.76 -12.63
N ARG A 182 4.64 -4.37 -11.55
CA ARG A 182 5.37 -4.44 -10.28
C ARG A 182 6.75 -5.10 -10.40
N TYR A 183 6.96 -5.92 -11.41
CA TYR A 183 8.25 -6.53 -11.73
C TYR A 183 9.36 -5.48 -11.95
N TYR A 184 9.01 -4.33 -12.51
CA TYR A 184 9.91 -3.21 -12.75
C TYR A 184 9.90 -2.18 -11.62
N ALA A 185 8.72 -1.68 -11.27
CA ALA A 185 8.57 -0.56 -10.35
C ALA A 185 8.73 -0.95 -8.87
N MET A 186 8.64 -2.23 -8.54
CA MET A 186 8.65 -2.76 -7.18
C MET A 186 9.68 -3.88 -7.01
N ASP A 187 10.84 -3.76 -7.64
CA ASP A 187 11.97 -4.66 -7.40
C ASP A 187 12.47 -4.50 -5.95
N ARG A 188 13.04 -5.58 -5.38
CA ARG A 188 13.65 -5.60 -4.05
C ARG A 188 14.95 -6.40 -4.01
N ASP A 189 15.43 -6.81 -5.19
CA ASP A 189 16.58 -7.70 -5.36
C ASP A 189 17.79 -6.98 -6.00
N LYS A 190 17.74 -5.61 -5.95
CA LYS A 190 18.76 -4.72 -6.50
C LYS A 190 18.99 -4.91 -8.01
N ARG A 191 17.93 -5.24 -8.72
CA ARG A 191 17.90 -5.31 -10.17
C ARG A 191 17.71 -3.92 -10.77
N TRP A 192 18.73 -3.10 -10.65
CA TRP A 192 18.67 -1.68 -11.03
C TRP A 192 18.26 -1.44 -12.48
N GLU A 193 18.57 -2.39 -13.38
CA GLU A 193 18.13 -2.36 -14.77
C GLU A 193 16.61 -2.39 -14.93
N ARG A 194 15.86 -3.02 -13.99
CA ARG A 194 14.40 -3.02 -13.97
C ARG A 194 13.86 -1.71 -13.39
N VAL A 195 14.42 -1.30 -12.26
CA VAL A 195 14.04 -0.08 -11.56
C VAL A 195 14.26 1.14 -12.47
N GLN A 196 15.34 1.15 -13.25
CA GLN A 196 15.66 2.20 -14.20
C GLN A 196 14.58 2.38 -15.26
N LEU A 197 14.02 1.31 -15.80
CA LEU A 197 12.95 1.39 -16.79
C LEU A 197 11.71 2.11 -16.23
N ALA A 198 11.31 1.76 -15.00
CA ALA A 198 10.19 2.44 -14.34
C ALA A 198 10.51 3.90 -13.99
N TYR A 199 11.73 4.16 -13.49
CA TYR A 199 12.22 5.51 -13.24
C TYR A 199 12.21 6.36 -14.52
N ASP A 200 12.76 5.83 -15.61
CA ASP A 200 12.84 6.51 -16.90
C ASP A 200 11.45 6.88 -17.44
N ALA A 201 10.47 6.02 -17.27
CA ALA A 201 9.10 6.30 -17.67
C ALA A 201 8.49 7.47 -16.85
N MET A 202 8.74 7.51 -15.54
CA MET A 202 8.16 8.53 -14.65
C MET A 202 8.89 9.87 -14.70
N VAL A 203 10.21 9.85 -14.89
CA VAL A 203 11.06 11.06 -14.78
C VAL A 203 11.52 11.57 -16.13
N ASN A 204 11.99 10.68 -16.99
CA ASN A 204 12.61 11.04 -18.27
C ASN A 204 11.66 10.96 -19.47
N GLY A 205 10.44 10.44 -19.27
CA GLY A 205 9.47 10.22 -20.36
C GLY A 205 9.96 9.19 -21.39
N LYS A 206 10.83 8.25 -20.95
CA LYS A 206 11.40 7.21 -21.80
C LYS A 206 10.75 5.87 -21.52
N GLY A 207 10.47 5.11 -22.56
CA GLY A 207 9.84 3.79 -22.50
C GLY A 207 8.85 3.60 -23.61
N ASN A 208 7.97 2.63 -23.47
CA ASN A 208 6.82 2.51 -24.36
C ASN A 208 5.91 3.73 -24.18
N THR A 209 5.10 4.01 -25.20
CA THR A 209 4.11 5.09 -25.15
C THR A 209 2.72 4.58 -25.48
N ALA A 210 1.73 5.15 -24.84
CA ALA A 210 0.31 4.91 -25.12
C ALA A 210 -0.49 6.21 -24.90
N THR A 211 -1.66 6.32 -25.53
CA THR A 211 -2.55 7.48 -25.37
C THR A 211 -3.45 7.35 -24.15
N SER A 212 -3.54 6.16 -23.54
CA SER A 212 -4.29 5.90 -22.32
C SER A 212 -3.68 4.74 -21.54
N ALA A 213 -3.98 4.67 -20.24
CA ALA A 213 -3.58 3.55 -19.41
C ALA A 213 -4.22 2.23 -19.89
N LYS A 214 -5.47 2.27 -20.32
CA LYS A 214 -6.16 1.14 -20.93
C LYS A 214 -5.41 0.59 -22.15
N GLU A 215 -5.02 1.44 -23.08
CA GLU A 215 -4.24 1.04 -24.27
C GLU A 215 -2.92 0.38 -23.90
N ALA A 216 -2.23 0.90 -22.87
CA ALA A 216 -0.98 0.32 -22.38
C ALA A 216 -1.16 -1.12 -21.89
N ILE A 217 -2.23 -1.40 -21.14
CA ILE A 217 -2.55 -2.74 -20.65
C ILE A 217 -3.00 -3.67 -21.78
N GLU A 218 -3.88 -3.20 -22.66
CA GLU A 218 -4.36 -3.99 -23.81
C GLU A 218 -3.20 -4.43 -24.73
N LYS A 219 -2.23 -3.54 -24.98
CA LYS A 219 -1.00 -3.88 -25.72
C LYS A 219 -0.18 -4.94 -24.98
N SER A 220 -0.04 -4.81 -23.66
CA SER A 220 0.68 -5.82 -22.85
C SER A 220 0.02 -7.20 -22.94
N TYR A 221 -1.32 -7.24 -22.87
CA TYR A 221 -2.07 -8.50 -23.00
C TYR A 221 -2.00 -9.10 -24.42
N ALA A 222 -1.95 -8.26 -25.44
CA ALA A 222 -1.75 -8.71 -26.82
C ALA A 222 -0.35 -9.35 -27.02
N ASP A 223 0.64 -8.88 -26.28
CA ASP A 223 2.00 -9.46 -26.22
C ASP A 223 2.12 -10.65 -25.25
N ASP A 224 0.99 -11.19 -24.76
CA ASP A 224 0.89 -12.26 -23.76
C ASP A 224 1.64 -11.97 -22.44
N LYS A 225 1.73 -10.71 -22.06
CA LYS A 225 2.30 -10.27 -20.78
C LYS A 225 1.19 -9.92 -19.80
N ASN A 226 1.20 -10.57 -18.64
CA ASN A 226 0.28 -10.30 -17.55
C ASN A 226 0.64 -8.99 -16.82
N ASP A 227 -0.22 -8.57 -15.89
CA ASP A 227 -0.12 -7.32 -15.12
C ASP A 227 1.24 -7.14 -14.45
N GLU A 228 1.79 -8.20 -13.83
CA GLU A 228 3.09 -8.17 -13.17
C GLU A 228 4.22 -7.68 -14.10
N PHE A 229 4.12 -7.97 -15.40
CA PHE A 229 5.17 -7.77 -16.40
C PHE A 229 4.87 -6.66 -17.42
N VAL A 230 3.90 -5.81 -17.16
CA VAL A 230 3.63 -4.64 -18.02
C VAL A 230 4.89 -3.80 -18.12
N VAL A 231 5.44 -3.68 -19.33
CA VAL A 231 6.64 -2.87 -19.57
C VAL A 231 6.33 -1.41 -19.27
N PRO A 232 7.20 -0.69 -18.55
CA PRO A 232 6.98 0.72 -18.22
C PRO A 232 6.58 1.55 -19.45
N THR A 233 5.40 2.15 -19.37
CA THR A 233 4.74 2.85 -20.48
C THR A 233 4.35 4.24 -20.01
N VAL A 234 4.77 5.25 -20.78
CA VAL A 234 4.45 6.66 -20.59
C VAL A 234 3.13 6.97 -21.26
N ILE A 235 2.21 7.61 -20.55
CA ILE A 235 0.97 8.09 -21.16
C ILE A 235 1.25 9.45 -21.79
N VAL A 236 0.86 9.58 -23.06
CA VAL A 236 1.10 10.78 -23.86
C VAL A 236 -0.21 11.42 -24.32
N GLU A 237 -0.24 12.75 -24.28
CA GLU A 237 -1.32 13.57 -24.84
C GLU A 237 -0.68 14.51 -25.88
N ASP A 238 -1.21 14.52 -27.11
CA ASP A 238 -0.62 15.25 -28.25
C ASP A 238 0.89 14.97 -28.48
N GLY A 239 1.27 13.70 -28.27
CA GLY A 239 2.67 13.24 -28.46
C GLY A 239 3.65 13.66 -27.35
N LYS A 240 3.16 14.28 -26.26
CA LYS A 240 3.98 14.68 -25.12
C LYS A 240 3.65 13.90 -23.87
N PRO A 241 4.63 13.52 -23.03
CA PRO A 241 4.37 12.91 -21.73
C PRO A 241 3.42 13.76 -20.88
N LEU A 242 2.41 13.12 -20.28
CA LEU A 242 1.33 13.80 -19.59
C LEU A 242 1.77 14.41 -18.25
N GLY A 243 2.60 13.71 -17.49
CA GLY A 243 3.03 14.18 -16.16
C GLY A 243 4.35 13.52 -15.76
N LEU A 244 5.47 14.20 -16.08
CA LEU A 244 6.79 13.77 -15.63
C LEU A 244 7.09 14.38 -14.26
N ILE A 245 7.75 13.60 -13.40
CA ILE A 245 8.24 14.06 -12.11
C ILE A 245 9.37 15.06 -12.35
N LYS A 246 9.27 16.24 -11.76
CA LYS A 246 10.24 17.34 -11.86
C LYS A 246 10.77 17.75 -10.48
N GLU A 247 11.83 18.55 -10.51
CA GLU A 247 12.34 19.17 -9.29
C GLU A 247 11.25 20.06 -8.64
N GLY A 248 11.11 19.94 -7.33
CA GLY A 248 10.10 20.68 -6.54
C GLY A 248 8.77 19.94 -6.38
N ASP A 249 8.46 18.96 -7.22
CA ASP A 249 7.21 18.22 -7.15
C ASP A 249 7.04 17.45 -5.84
N SER A 250 5.80 17.28 -5.43
CA SER A 250 5.42 16.40 -4.32
C SER A 250 5.13 14.99 -4.82
N ILE A 251 5.72 14.00 -4.17
CA ILE A 251 5.50 12.59 -4.48
C ILE A 251 4.95 11.88 -3.24
N VAL A 252 3.83 11.18 -3.39
CA VAL A 252 3.26 10.32 -2.35
C VAL A 252 3.26 8.88 -2.84
N PHE A 253 4.01 8.03 -2.13
CA PHE A 253 4.02 6.60 -2.40
C PHE A 253 2.97 5.90 -1.55
N GLY A 254 1.92 5.40 -2.19
CA GLY A 254 0.73 4.83 -1.56
C GLY A 254 0.90 3.44 -0.94
N ASN A 255 2.05 2.80 -1.09
CA ASN A 255 2.29 1.51 -0.46
C ASN A 255 2.56 1.67 1.04
N PHE A 256 1.84 0.94 1.89
CA PHE A 256 2.10 0.88 3.33
C PHE A 256 3.16 -0.16 3.70
N ARG A 257 3.41 -1.19 2.87
CA ARG A 257 4.47 -2.16 3.06
C ARG A 257 5.76 -1.69 2.38
N PRO A 258 6.90 -1.60 3.13
CA PRO A 258 8.11 -0.91 2.66
C PRO A 258 9.02 -1.70 1.74
N ASP A 259 9.04 -3.04 1.81
CA ASP A 259 10.09 -3.87 1.23
C ASP A 259 10.32 -3.63 -0.26
N ARG A 260 9.26 -3.46 -1.04
CA ARG A 260 9.30 -3.26 -2.50
C ARG A 260 9.22 -1.79 -2.93
N ALA A 261 9.05 -0.86 -2.00
CA ALA A 261 9.02 0.56 -2.34
C ALA A 261 10.38 1.25 -2.14
N ARG A 262 11.33 0.59 -1.49
CA ARG A 262 12.64 1.17 -1.13
C ARG A 262 13.47 1.52 -2.34
N GLU A 263 13.59 0.64 -3.33
CA GLU A 263 14.53 0.80 -4.42
C GLU A 263 14.15 1.94 -5.36
N ILE A 264 12.92 2.00 -5.83
CA ILE A 264 12.45 3.10 -6.68
C ILE A 264 12.48 4.44 -5.92
N THR A 265 12.17 4.43 -4.60
CA THR A 265 12.30 5.65 -3.78
C THR A 265 13.75 6.12 -3.72
N ARG A 266 14.70 5.21 -3.45
CA ARG A 266 16.14 5.54 -3.45
C ARG A 266 16.61 6.06 -4.80
N ALA A 267 16.12 5.45 -5.89
CA ALA A 267 16.41 5.93 -7.23
C ALA A 267 15.92 7.36 -7.48
N ILE A 268 14.85 7.81 -6.81
CA ILE A 268 14.35 9.20 -6.95
C ILE A 268 15.11 10.17 -6.05
N VAL A 269 15.43 9.81 -4.78
CA VAL A 269 15.81 10.79 -3.76
C VAL A 269 17.23 10.71 -3.20
N ASP A 270 17.91 9.55 -3.30
CA ASP A 270 19.24 9.40 -2.71
C ASP A 270 20.26 10.26 -3.50
N THR A 271 21.00 11.10 -2.81
CA THR A 271 22.08 11.90 -3.43
C THR A 271 23.24 11.04 -3.89
N ASP A 272 23.53 9.98 -3.16
CA ASP A 272 24.65 9.06 -3.39
C ASP A 272 24.20 7.77 -4.10
N PHE A 273 23.15 7.87 -4.93
CA PHE A 273 22.62 6.72 -5.65
C PHE A 273 23.58 6.27 -6.77
N ALA A 274 23.93 4.96 -6.74
CA ALA A 274 24.88 4.36 -7.66
C ALA A 274 24.30 3.26 -8.57
N GLY A 275 22.98 3.07 -8.57
CA GLY A 275 22.33 2.00 -9.34
C GLY A 275 22.31 2.26 -10.85
N PHE A 276 22.15 3.51 -11.26
CA PHE A 276 22.22 3.97 -12.64
C PHE A 276 22.42 5.49 -12.68
N GLU A 277 22.85 6.03 -13.82
CA GLU A 277 23.06 7.49 -13.98
C GLU A 277 21.72 8.22 -14.03
N ARG A 278 21.57 9.25 -13.21
CA ARG A 278 20.42 10.13 -13.15
C ARG A 278 20.76 11.50 -12.57
N PRO A 279 20.00 12.57 -12.87
CA PRO A 279 20.15 13.85 -12.19
C PRO A 279 19.68 13.72 -10.71
N ASN A 280 20.32 14.48 -9.83
CA ASN A 280 19.80 14.66 -8.48
C ASN A 280 18.62 15.62 -8.55
N MET A 281 17.47 15.16 -8.02
CA MET A 281 16.26 16.00 -7.94
C MET A 281 15.93 16.33 -6.49
N ASN A 282 15.55 17.58 -6.26
CA ASN A 282 15.07 18.01 -4.96
C ASN A 282 13.53 17.96 -4.95
N THR A 283 12.98 16.79 -4.68
CA THR A 283 11.54 16.54 -4.61
C THR A 283 11.08 16.40 -3.17
N TYR A 284 9.79 16.67 -2.91
CA TYR A 284 9.15 16.43 -1.62
C TYR A 284 8.50 15.05 -1.63
N ILE A 285 9.21 14.01 -1.16
CA ILE A 285 8.70 12.64 -1.19
C ILE A 285 8.19 12.17 0.17
N LEU A 286 7.00 11.60 0.16
CA LEU A 286 6.37 10.92 1.29
C LEU A 286 6.15 9.46 0.99
N ARG A 287 6.31 8.60 2.01
CA ARG A 287 6.02 7.18 1.94
C ARG A 287 5.04 6.80 3.04
N MET A 288 4.08 5.95 2.72
CA MET A 288 3.06 5.47 3.65
C MET A 288 3.59 4.30 4.50
N PHE A 289 4.72 4.47 5.21
CA PHE A 289 5.29 3.41 6.05
C PHE A 289 5.18 3.70 7.54
N ASN A 290 5.09 2.63 8.34
CA ASN A 290 5.31 2.60 9.79
C ASN A 290 4.59 3.69 10.59
N TYR A 291 3.31 3.92 10.38
CA TYR A 291 2.48 4.81 11.22
C TYR A 291 2.87 6.31 11.19
N ILE A 292 3.98 6.66 10.61
CA ILE A 292 4.45 8.03 10.52
C ILE A 292 4.67 8.32 9.05
N TRP A 293 3.85 9.18 8.49
CA TRP A 293 4.13 9.81 7.23
C TRP A 293 5.45 10.55 7.39
N CYS A 294 6.49 10.03 6.79
CA CYS A 294 7.83 10.54 7.01
C CYS A 294 8.34 11.19 5.72
N ASN A 295 8.74 12.46 5.85
CA ASN A 295 9.54 13.10 4.81
C ASN A 295 10.93 12.44 4.80
N TYR A 296 11.30 11.80 3.71
CA TYR A 296 12.54 11.04 3.57
C TYR A 296 13.79 11.83 3.95
N LYS A 297 13.84 13.15 3.66
CA LYS A 297 14.98 14.02 4.01
C LYS A 297 15.10 14.32 5.51
N LYS A 298 14.02 14.21 6.28
CA LYS A 298 14.01 14.50 7.72
C LYS A 298 14.07 13.26 8.61
N CYS A 299 13.63 12.11 8.13
CA CYS A 299 13.74 10.85 8.84
C CYS A 299 14.90 10.03 8.27
N LYS A 300 16.06 10.10 8.90
CA LYS A 300 17.07 9.04 8.83
C LYS A 300 16.48 7.82 9.55
N CYS A 301 15.42 7.22 9.02
CA CYS A 301 15.04 5.88 9.41
C CYS A 301 16.14 4.97 8.88
N SER A 302 17.04 4.59 9.76
CA SER A 302 18.03 3.54 9.54
C SER A 302 17.35 2.34 8.88
N ILE A 303 17.99 1.93 7.82
CA ILE A 303 17.70 0.76 6.98
C ILE A 303 17.72 -0.51 7.83
#